data_179d7d6d06d42f5737896ed11a5c32b0
#
_entry.id   179d7d6d06d42f5737896ed11a5c32b0
#
_cell.length_a   1.000
_cell.length_b   1.000
_cell.length_c   1.000
_cell.angle_alpha   90.00
_cell.angle_beta   90.00
_cell.angle_gamma   90.00
#
_symmetry.space_group_name_H-M   'P 1'
#
loop_
_entity.id
_entity.type
_entity.pdbx_description
1 polymer ?
#
loop_
_entity_poly.entity_id
_entity_poly.type
_entity_poly.pdbx_seq_one_letter_code
_entity_poly.pdbx_strand_id
1 'polypeptide(L)'
;KLVSSSDLSSGLAVICAWASWNYESTDQLRYIQRAQKKSQGRLKTVSISVDASRRDCKNVLDRDSISWPNICDGKIFESKPIQLLGLTSVPDNILIKNGKIIARSLSTADLQDTIEKNL
;
A
#
# COMPACT_ATOMS: atom_id res chain seq x y z
N LYS A 1 9.91 10.23 -4.49
CA LYS A 1 9.41 9.90 -5.81
C LYS A 1 7.96 10.31 -5.97
N LEU A 2 7.64 11.02 -7.03
CA LEU A 2 6.27 11.45 -7.31
C LEU A 2 5.48 10.29 -7.92
N VAL A 3 4.23 10.16 -7.49
CA VAL A 3 3.29 9.19 -8.02
C VAL A 3 2.19 9.95 -8.72
N SER A 4 1.90 9.62 -9.96
CA SER A 4 0.83 10.24 -10.73
C SER A 4 -0.34 9.28 -10.90
N SER A 5 -1.52 9.84 -11.17
CA SER A 5 -2.71 9.03 -11.43
C SER A 5 -2.55 8.14 -12.65
N SER A 6 -1.71 8.53 -13.62
CA SER A 6 -1.44 7.71 -14.80
C SER A 6 -0.76 6.38 -14.45
N ASP A 7 0.00 6.33 -13.36
CA ASP A 7 0.63 5.09 -12.90
C ASP A 7 -0.40 4.06 -12.44
N LEU A 8 -1.61 4.49 -12.10
CA LEU A 8 -2.67 3.65 -11.56
C LEU A 8 -3.82 3.41 -12.55
N SER A 9 -3.70 3.94 -13.78
CA SER A 9 -4.82 3.94 -14.74
C SER A 9 -4.97 2.65 -15.53
N SER A 10 -3.99 1.76 -15.49
CA SER A 10 -4.05 0.49 -16.20
C SER A 10 -3.56 -0.66 -15.33
N GLY A 11 -4.14 -1.85 -15.51
CA GLY A 11 -3.81 -3.03 -14.74
C GLY A 11 -4.32 -2.95 -13.31
N LEU A 12 -3.81 -3.83 -12.46
CA LEU A 12 -4.18 -3.88 -11.05
C LEU A 12 -3.19 -3.08 -10.21
N ALA A 13 -3.71 -2.25 -9.33
CA ALA A 13 -2.92 -1.47 -8.40
C ALA A 13 -3.48 -1.59 -6.98
N VAL A 14 -2.61 -1.51 -5.99
CA VAL A 14 -3.00 -1.46 -4.59
C VAL A 14 -2.37 -0.25 -3.93
N ILE A 15 -3.19 0.49 -3.18
CA ILE A 15 -2.73 1.57 -2.31
C ILE A 15 -2.96 1.08 -0.88
N CYS A 16 -1.92 1.09 -0.06
CA CYS A 16 -2.04 0.59 1.31
C CYS A 16 -1.50 1.59 2.33
N ALA A 17 -2.21 1.68 3.46
CA ALA A 17 -1.79 2.45 4.63
C ALA A 17 -1.21 1.49 5.65
N TRP A 18 -0.07 1.85 6.24
CA TRP A 18 0.64 1.00 7.17
C TRP A 18 1.40 1.83 8.21
N ALA A 19 1.88 1.15 9.24
CA ALA A 19 2.71 1.77 10.26
C ALA A 19 3.75 0.77 10.75
N SER A 20 4.94 1.25 11.05
CA SER A 20 6.04 0.40 11.53
C SER A 20 5.73 -0.28 12.86
N TRP A 21 4.89 0.35 13.68
CA TRP A 21 4.49 -0.16 15.00
C TRP A 21 3.30 -1.13 14.94
N ASN A 22 2.69 -1.33 13.78
CA ASN A 22 1.53 -2.20 13.61
C ASN A 22 1.92 -3.47 12.87
N TYR A 23 1.99 -4.57 13.60
CA TYR A 23 2.45 -5.85 13.03
C TYR A 23 1.57 -6.34 11.87
N GLU A 24 0.26 -6.20 12.02
CA GLU A 24 -0.68 -6.63 10.97
C GLU A 24 -0.44 -5.88 9.66
N SER A 25 -0.18 -4.58 9.73
CA SER A 25 0.09 -3.79 8.52
C SER A 25 1.42 -4.14 7.87
N THR A 26 2.47 -4.38 8.65
CA THR A 26 3.76 -4.78 8.07
C THR A 26 3.70 -6.19 7.50
N ASP A 27 2.91 -7.08 8.09
CA ASP A 27 2.67 -8.40 7.54
C ASP A 27 1.92 -8.31 6.20
N GLN A 28 0.94 -7.43 6.10
CA GLN A 28 0.23 -7.18 4.84
C GLN A 28 1.17 -6.65 3.76
N LEU A 29 2.11 -5.75 4.10
CA LEU A 29 3.12 -5.26 3.16
C LEU A 29 3.97 -6.40 2.62
N ARG A 30 4.40 -7.32 3.48
CA ARG A 30 5.21 -8.46 3.06
C ARG A 30 4.45 -9.36 2.10
N TYR A 31 3.15 -9.56 2.34
CA TYR A 31 2.32 -10.31 1.41
C TYR A 31 2.24 -9.61 0.06
N ILE A 32 1.98 -8.31 0.05
CA ILE A 32 1.89 -7.52 -1.20
C ILE A 32 3.21 -7.59 -1.96
N GLN A 33 4.34 -7.53 -1.27
CA GLN A 33 5.65 -7.65 -1.90
C GLN A 33 5.82 -8.99 -2.61
N ARG A 34 5.41 -10.07 -1.96
CA ARG A 34 5.47 -11.40 -2.58
C ARG A 34 4.59 -11.48 -3.81
N ALA A 35 3.39 -10.91 -3.73
CA ALA A 35 2.46 -10.88 -4.86
C ALA A 35 3.03 -10.06 -6.03
N GLN A 36 3.69 -8.93 -5.74
CA GLN A 36 4.30 -8.10 -6.76
C GLN A 36 5.42 -8.85 -7.49
N LYS A 37 6.29 -9.52 -6.74
CA LYS A 37 7.37 -10.33 -7.34
C LYS A 37 6.81 -11.48 -8.16
N LYS A 38 5.82 -12.18 -7.63
CA LYS A 38 5.19 -13.31 -8.31
C LYS A 38 4.49 -12.89 -9.61
N SER A 39 3.94 -11.69 -9.63
CA SER A 39 3.28 -11.15 -10.83
C SER A 39 4.25 -10.54 -11.82
N GLN A 40 5.56 -10.54 -11.53
CA GLN A 40 6.60 -9.94 -12.35
C GLN A 40 6.35 -8.43 -12.58
N GLY A 41 5.90 -7.74 -11.54
CA GLY A 41 5.65 -6.31 -11.58
C GLY A 41 4.31 -5.88 -12.16
N ARG A 42 3.43 -6.83 -12.52
CA ARG A 42 2.09 -6.48 -13.02
C ARG A 42 1.21 -5.86 -11.93
N LEU A 43 1.41 -6.25 -10.68
CA LEU A 43 0.74 -5.59 -9.56
C LEU A 43 1.52 -4.31 -9.22
N LYS A 44 0.87 -3.16 -9.42
CA LYS A 44 1.45 -1.87 -9.05
C LYS A 44 1.11 -1.57 -7.59
N THR A 45 2.05 -1.02 -6.85
CA THR A 45 1.86 -0.78 -5.42
C THR A 45 2.33 0.63 -5.05
N VAL A 46 1.52 1.30 -4.23
CA VAL A 46 1.89 2.54 -3.57
C VAL A 46 1.51 2.37 -2.10
N SER A 47 2.41 2.72 -1.20
CA SER A 47 2.10 2.66 0.22
C SER A 47 2.24 4.02 0.88
N ILE A 48 1.48 4.21 1.96
CA ILE A 48 1.49 5.43 2.74
C ILE A 48 1.69 5.04 4.20
N SER A 49 2.82 5.48 4.78
CA SER A 49 3.09 5.24 6.17
C SER A 49 2.43 6.31 7.04
N VAL A 50 1.74 5.87 8.08
CA VAL A 50 1.20 6.79 9.09
C VAL A 50 2.13 6.94 10.30
N ASP A 51 3.40 6.57 10.15
CA ASP A 51 4.40 6.76 11.20
C ASP A 51 4.66 8.25 11.45
N ALA A 52 4.81 8.60 12.72
CA ALA A 52 5.28 9.93 13.10
C ALA A 52 6.78 10.10 12.80
N SER A 53 7.51 9.00 12.72
CA SER A 53 8.96 8.99 12.49
C SER A 53 9.29 8.44 11.10
N ARG A 54 9.92 9.29 10.27
CA ARG A 54 10.42 8.87 8.96
C ARG A 54 11.50 7.81 9.08
N ARG A 55 12.27 7.85 10.17
CA ARG A 55 13.32 6.87 10.44
C ARG A 55 12.75 5.48 10.64
N ASP A 56 11.66 5.36 11.43
CA ASP A 56 11.02 4.07 11.68
C ASP A 56 10.41 3.51 10.41
N CYS A 57 9.79 4.36 9.61
CA CYS A 57 9.26 4.00 8.31
C CYS A 57 10.37 3.44 7.41
N LYS A 58 11.47 4.19 7.28
CA LYS A 58 12.61 3.80 6.44
C LYS A 58 13.21 2.47 6.89
N ASN A 59 13.31 2.24 8.20
CA ASN A 59 13.87 1.00 8.73
C ASN A 59 13.06 -0.23 8.27
N VAL A 60 11.74 -0.13 8.25
CA VAL A 60 10.88 -1.22 7.77
C VAL A 60 11.04 -1.41 6.26
N LEU A 61 11.05 -0.33 5.50
CA LEU A 61 11.21 -0.39 4.05
C LEU A 61 12.53 -1.06 3.67
N ASP A 62 13.62 -0.73 4.36
CA ASP A 62 14.92 -1.31 4.12
C ASP A 62 14.96 -2.78 4.55
N ARG A 63 14.42 -3.09 5.74
CA ARG A 63 14.39 -4.45 6.27
C ARG A 63 13.66 -5.42 5.34
N ASP A 64 12.51 -5.01 4.83
CA ASP A 64 11.67 -5.85 3.99
C ASP A 64 11.93 -5.66 2.48
N SER A 65 12.97 -4.89 2.12
CA SER A 65 13.37 -4.64 0.73
C SER A 65 12.22 -4.11 -0.13
N ILE A 66 11.45 -3.19 0.42
CA ILE A 66 10.33 -2.57 -0.28
C ILE A 66 10.86 -1.52 -1.26
N SER A 67 10.55 -1.67 -2.54
CA SER A 67 11.07 -0.82 -3.61
C SER A 67 10.02 0.04 -4.31
N TRP A 68 8.73 -0.17 -4.05
CA TRP A 68 7.67 0.65 -4.64
C TRP A 68 7.61 2.04 -3.99
N PRO A 69 6.93 3.02 -4.62
CA PRO A 69 6.78 4.36 -4.04
C PRO A 69 6.07 4.31 -2.69
N ASN A 70 6.66 4.94 -1.69
CA ASN A 70 6.08 5.05 -0.36
C ASN A 70 6.09 6.51 0.08
N ILE A 71 4.97 6.95 0.65
CA ILE A 71 4.82 8.30 1.18
C ILE A 71 4.90 8.24 2.69
N CYS A 72 5.80 9.00 3.29
CA CYS A 72 5.92 9.14 4.74
C CYS A 72 6.30 10.58 5.06
N ASP A 73 5.30 11.38 5.47
CA ASP A 73 5.51 12.78 5.80
C ASP A 73 5.57 13.05 7.31
N GLY A 74 5.44 12.01 8.14
CA GLY A 74 5.50 12.13 9.59
C GLY A 74 4.25 12.73 10.22
N LYS A 75 3.16 12.84 9.48
CA LYS A 75 1.93 13.51 9.95
C LYS A 75 0.85 12.54 10.44
N ILE A 76 1.12 11.26 10.48
CA ILE A 76 0.19 10.22 10.89
C ILE A 76 -1.10 10.32 10.03
N PHE A 77 -2.30 10.27 10.65
CA PHE A 77 -3.56 10.37 9.91
C PHE A 77 -3.88 11.79 9.43
N GLU A 78 -3.07 12.77 9.77
CA GLU A 78 -3.25 14.14 9.29
C GLU A 78 -2.62 14.39 7.93
N SER A 79 -1.92 13.39 7.37
CA SER A 79 -1.32 13.56 6.06
C SER A 79 -2.41 13.72 4.99
N LYS A 80 -2.15 14.61 4.03
CA LYS A 80 -3.11 14.91 2.97
C LYS A 80 -3.48 13.68 2.12
N PRO A 81 -2.53 12.85 1.68
CA PRO A 81 -2.88 11.63 0.94
C PRO A 81 -3.83 10.71 1.72
N ILE A 82 -3.60 10.53 3.02
CA ILE A 82 -4.46 9.71 3.86
C ILE A 82 -5.88 10.26 3.89
N GLN A 83 -6.02 11.57 4.11
CA GLN A 83 -7.34 12.21 4.18
C GLN A 83 -8.08 12.16 2.85
N LEU A 84 -7.40 12.44 1.74
CA LEU A 84 -8.00 12.44 0.41
C LEU A 84 -8.49 11.06 -0.01
N LEU A 85 -7.80 10.01 0.41
CA LEU A 85 -8.17 8.63 0.09
C LEU A 85 -9.18 8.03 1.06
N GLY A 86 -9.50 8.75 2.15
CA GLY A 86 -10.43 8.26 3.17
C GLY A 86 -9.90 7.11 3.99
N LEU A 87 -8.57 7.01 4.12
CA LEU A 87 -7.93 5.97 4.92
C LEU A 87 -7.95 6.39 6.39
N THR A 88 -8.55 5.59 7.27
CA THR A 88 -8.77 5.99 8.67
C THR A 88 -8.16 5.05 9.69
N SER A 89 -7.59 3.95 9.26
CA SER A 89 -7.01 2.95 10.16
C SER A 89 -5.81 2.27 9.52
N VAL A 90 -5.08 1.47 10.27
CA VAL A 90 -4.02 0.63 9.74
C VAL A 90 -4.20 -0.80 10.24
N PRO A 91 -4.03 -1.80 9.35
CA PRO A 91 -3.85 -1.63 7.92
C PRO A 91 -5.12 -1.16 7.22
N ASP A 92 -4.97 -0.47 6.12
CA ASP A 92 -6.08 -0.16 5.23
C ASP A 92 -5.59 -0.25 3.80
N ASN A 93 -6.50 -0.47 2.85
CA ASN A 93 -6.10 -0.67 1.45
C ASN A 93 -7.22 -0.30 0.49
N ILE A 94 -6.81 0.01 -0.73
CA ILE A 94 -7.70 0.30 -1.85
C ILE A 94 -7.15 -0.46 -3.04
N LEU A 95 -8.00 -1.25 -3.70
CA LEU A 95 -7.64 -1.91 -4.95
C LEU A 95 -8.26 -1.18 -6.13
N ILE A 96 -7.43 -0.96 -7.15
CA ILE A 96 -7.81 -0.24 -8.37
C ILE A 96 -7.50 -1.14 -9.55
N LYS A 97 -8.49 -1.34 -10.42
CA LYS A 97 -8.28 -2.07 -11.67
C LYS A 97 -8.69 -1.20 -12.84
N ASN A 98 -7.73 -0.96 -13.74
CA ASN A 98 -7.92 -0.12 -14.92
C ASN A 98 -8.51 1.26 -14.57
N GLY A 99 -7.98 1.86 -13.49
CA GLY A 99 -8.37 3.19 -13.04
C GLY A 99 -9.63 3.24 -12.20
N LYS A 100 -10.26 2.10 -11.91
CA LYS A 100 -11.50 2.06 -11.11
C LYS A 100 -11.27 1.33 -9.79
N ILE A 101 -11.79 1.88 -8.70
CA ILE A 101 -11.75 1.22 -7.39
C ILE A 101 -12.68 0.01 -7.42
N ILE A 102 -12.12 -1.18 -7.15
CA ILE A 102 -12.89 -2.43 -7.14
C ILE A 102 -13.10 -2.96 -5.72
N ALA A 103 -12.31 -2.52 -4.76
CA ALA A 103 -12.45 -2.95 -3.36
C ALA A 103 -11.73 -1.98 -2.43
N ARG A 104 -12.16 -1.95 -1.17
CA ARG A 104 -11.56 -1.12 -0.13
C ARG A 104 -11.56 -1.87 1.20
N SER A 105 -10.61 -1.55 2.07
CA SER A 105 -10.56 -1.99 3.47
C SER A 105 -10.70 -3.50 3.65
N LEU A 106 -9.99 -4.25 2.81
CA LEU A 106 -10.00 -5.70 2.86
C LEU A 106 -9.08 -6.21 3.98
N SER A 107 -9.49 -7.31 4.61
CA SER A 107 -8.56 -8.07 5.46
C SER A 107 -7.42 -8.62 4.62
N THR A 108 -6.34 -9.03 5.26
CA THR A 108 -5.20 -9.61 4.52
C THR A 108 -5.62 -10.82 3.70
N ALA A 109 -6.47 -11.69 4.25
CA ALA A 109 -6.97 -12.86 3.53
C ALA A 109 -7.82 -12.48 2.33
N ASP A 110 -8.73 -11.52 2.48
CA ASP A 110 -9.58 -11.07 1.38
C ASP A 110 -8.78 -10.30 0.34
N LEU A 111 -7.80 -9.51 0.77
CA LEU A 111 -6.89 -8.81 -0.13
C LEU A 111 -6.12 -9.81 -1.01
N GLN A 112 -5.59 -10.86 -0.39
CA GLN A 112 -4.87 -11.92 -1.08
C GLN A 112 -5.73 -12.56 -2.16
N ASP A 113 -6.94 -12.94 -1.79
CA ASP A 113 -7.88 -13.59 -2.70
C ASP A 113 -8.26 -12.69 -3.86
N THR A 114 -8.55 -11.41 -3.59
CA THR A 114 -8.93 -10.43 -4.60
C THR A 114 -7.79 -10.14 -5.57
N ILE A 115 -6.56 -10.01 -5.07
CA ILE A 115 -5.39 -9.81 -5.92
C ILE A 115 -5.20 -11.00 -6.86
N GLU A 116 -5.28 -12.22 -6.34
CA GLU A 116 -5.09 -13.42 -7.15
C GLU A 116 -6.12 -13.55 -8.26
N LYS A 117 -7.37 -13.17 -7.98
CA LYS A 117 -8.45 -13.23 -8.98
C LYS A 117 -8.33 -12.19 -10.09
N ASN A 118 -7.59 -11.11 -9.87
CA ASN A 118 -7.55 -9.97 -10.77
C ASN A 118 -6.20 -9.76 -11.47
N LEU A 119 -5.24 -10.60 -11.18
CA LEU A 119 -3.94 -10.54 -11.87
C LEU A 119 -4.00 -11.18 -13.24
#